data_e72e28d59bc486905521ef3dd9cfa529
#
_entry.id   e72e28d59bc486905521ef3dd9cfa529
#
_cell.length_a   1.000
_cell.length_b   1.000
_cell.length_c   1.000
_cell.angle_alpha   90.00
_cell.angle_beta   90.00
_cell.angle_gamma   90.00
#
_symmetry.space_group_name_H-M   'P 1'
#
loop_
_entity.id
_entity.type
_entity.pdbx_description
1 polymer ?
#
loop_
_entity_poly.entity_id
_entity_poly.type
_entity_poly.pdbx_seq_one_letter_code
_entity_poly.pdbx_strand_id
1 'polypeptide(L)'
;MAGTEHADYLVGIMRDSIVELVRREGPDLTARQLGVVLTCYTEPEAQTVRGLAARLEVSKPAITRSLDRLAEFDLIKRKTDPLDRRSVLIQRTPAGLAYLRDLRAIMRDAARGPKQTAASGSRGQLRAVR
;
A
#
# COMPACT_ATOMS: atom_id res chain seq x y z
N MET A 1 -21.65 0.23 20.78
CA MET A 1 -22.12 -0.95 20.03
C MET A 1 -21.96 -0.72 18.54
N ALA A 2 -22.64 0.28 17.96
CA ALA A 2 -22.51 0.56 16.52
C ALA A 2 -21.07 0.90 16.12
N GLY A 3 -20.34 1.61 16.97
CA GLY A 3 -18.95 1.94 16.69
C GLY A 3 -18.04 0.72 16.65
N THR A 4 -18.27 -0.26 17.53
CA THR A 4 -17.49 -1.49 17.56
C THR A 4 -17.77 -2.34 16.32
N GLU A 5 -19.05 -2.48 15.96
CA GLU A 5 -19.43 -3.24 14.76
C GLU A 5 -18.82 -2.65 13.49
N HIS A 6 -18.82 -1.32 13.39
CA HIS A 6 -18.21 -0.65 12.26
C HIS A 6 -16.69 -0.84 12.23
N ALA A 7 -16.05 -0.76 13.40
CA ALA A 7 -14.61 -0.99 13.50
C ALA A 7 -14.26 -2.43 13.11
N ASP A 8 -15.05 -3.41 13.55
CA ASP A 8 -14.86 -4.80 13.18
C ASP A 8 -15.01 -5.01 11.67
N TYR A 9 -15.97 -4.33 11.07
CA TYR A 9 -16.16 -4.36 9.62
C TYR A 9 -14.93 -3.83 8.88
N LEU A 10 -14.39 -2.70 9.32
CA LEU A 10 -13.20 -2.13 8.71
C LEU A 10 -11.98 -3.04 8.87
N VAL A 11 -11.81 -3.63 10.05
CA VAL A 11 -10.72 -4.58 10.29
C VAL A 11 -10.87 -5.80 9.38
N GLY A 12 -12.09 -6.24 9.15
CA GLY A 12 -12.37 -7.34 8.23
C GLY A 12 -11.97 -7.01 6.79
N ILE A 13 -12.27 -5.79 6.35
CA ILE A 13 -11.84 -5.33 5.02
C ILE A 13 -10.32 -5.32 4.93
N MET A 14 -9.66 -4.80 5.94
CA MET A 14 -8.20 -4.77 5.99
C MET A 14 -7.61 -6.18 5.93
N ARG A 15 -8.15 -7.10 6.75
CA ARG A 15 -7.71 -8.49 6.75
C ARG A 15 -7.83 -9.11 5.36
N ASP A 16 -9.00 -9.00 4.74
CA ASP A 16 -9.25 -9.63 3.44
C ASP A 16 -8.40 -8.99 2.35
N SER A 17 -8.16 -7.67 2.43
CA SER A 17 -7.29 -6.98 1.49
C SER A 17 -5.85 -7.46 1.62
N ILE A 18 -5.35 -7.58 2.84
CA ILE A 18 -3.98 -8.04 3.08
C ILE A 18 -3.81 -9.50 2.64
N VAL A 19 -4.79 -10.36 2.95
CA VAL A 19 -4.75 -11.76 2.54
C VAL A 19 -4.67 -11.84 1.01
N GLU A 20 -5.44 -11.03 0.31
CA GLU A 20 -5.41 -11.02 -1.16
C GLU A 20 -4.07 -10.53 -1.69
N LEU A 21 -3.48 -9.51 -1.08
CA LEU A 21 -2.15 -9.03 -1.45
C LEU A 21 -1.09 -10.13 -1.27
N VAL A 22 -1.18 -10.90 -0.19
CA VAL A 22 -0.25 -12.00 0.07
C VAL A 22 -0.41 -13.11 -0.97
N ARG A 23 -1.62 -13.38 -1.40
CA ARG A 23 -1.89 -14.43 -2.39
C ARG A 23 -1.41 -14.08 -3.80
N ARG A 24 -1.37 -12.80 -4.13
CA ARG A 24 -0.95 -12.36 -5.46
C ARG A 24 0.55 -12.42 -5.60
N GLU A 25 1.00 -12.61 -6.83
CA GLU A 25 2.39 -12.38 -7.16
C GLU A 25 2.63 -10.88 -7.20
N GLY A 26 3.76 -10.45 -6.69
CA GLY A 26 4.11 -9.05 -6.65
C GLY A 26 4.83 -8.70 -5.36
N PRO A 27 5.04 -7.41 -5.12
CA PRO A 27 5.80 -7.00 -3.95
C PRO A 27 5.04 -7.27 -2.66
N ASP A 28 5.76 -7.85 -1.71
CA ASP A 28 5.26 -8.07 -0.35
C ASP A 28 5.80 -6.96 0.54
N LEU A 29 4.99 -5.92 0.71
CA LEU A 29 5.42 -4.70 1.37
C LEU A 29 5.16 -4.75 2.86
N THR A 30 6.13 -4.24 3.63
CA THR A 30 5.95 -4.07 5.07
C THR A 30 4.94 -2.95 5.33
N ALA A 31 4.44 -2.87 6.58
CA ALA A 31 3.52 -1.79 6.97
C ALA A 31 4.15 -0.42 6.72
N ARG A 32 5.44 -0.26 7.04
CA ARG A 32 6.14 1.00 6.81
C ARG A 32 6.19 1.33 5.31
N GLN A 33 6.53 0.35 4.47
CA GLN A 33 6.58 0.55 3.02
C GLN A 33 5.20 0.88 2.46
N LEU A 34 4.15 0.20 2.93
CA LEU A 34 2.79 0.52 2.55
C LEU A 34 2.41 1.94 2.97
N GLY A 35 2.74 2.33 4.20
CA GLY A 35 2.47 3.69 4.67
C GLY A 35 3.13 4.74 3.80
N VAL A 36 4.39 4.50 3.39
CA VAL A 36 5.12 5.42 2.52
C VAL A 36 4.46 5.51 1.14
N VAL A 37 4.23 4.37 0.49
CA VAL A 37 3.70 4.38 -0.88
C VAL A 37 2.28 4.94 -0.91
N LEU A 38 1.45 4.58 0.06
CA LEU A 38 0.08 5.09 0.10
C LEU A 38 0.06 6.60 0.33
N THR A 39 0.92 7.11 1.20
CA THR A 39 1.03 8.56 1.40
C THR A 39 1.43 9.25 0.11
N CYS A 40 2.42 8.71 -0.62
CA CYS A 40 2.87 9.28 -1.88
C CYS A 40 1.77 9.31 -2.95
N TYR A 41 0.85 8.37 -2.91
CA TYR A 41 -0.16 8.24 -3.96
C TYR A 41 -1.52 8.82 -3.59
N THR A 42 -1.75 9.17 -2.33
CA THR A 42 -3.03 9.72 -1.89
C THR A 42 -2.97 11.19 -1.52
N GLU A 43 -1.81 11.69 -1.14
CA GLU A 43 -1.66 13.11 -0.85
C GLU A 43 -1.48 13.89 -2.15
N PRO A 44 -2.11 15.07 -2.28
CA PRO A 44 -2.01 15.84 -3.53
C PRO A 44 -0.62 16.40 -3.80
N GLU A 45 0.13 16.77 -2.74
CA GLU A 45 1.47 17.33 -2.90
C GLU A 45 2.51 16.24 -3.08
N ALA A 46 3.56 16.53 -3.83
CA ALA A 46 4.72 15.65 -3.91
C ALA A 46 5.34 15.52 -2.52
N GLN A 47 5.60 14.28 -2.11
CA GLN A 47 6.18 14.01 -0.80
C GLN A 47 7.70 14.11 -0.85
N THR A 48 8.31 14.39 0.30
CA THR A 48 9.75 14.43 0.45
C THR A 48 10.19 13.42 1.50
N VAL A 49 11.47 13.05 1.48
CA VAL A 49 12.03 12.16 2.51
C VAL A 49 11.81 12.77 3.91
N ARG A 50 12.08 14.05 4.06
CA ARG A 50 11.91 14.74 5.35
C ARG A 50 10.46 14.73 5.80
N GLY A 51 9.53 15.05 4.89
CA GLY A 51 8.12 15.07 5.21
C GLY A 51 7.58 13.70 5.59
N LEU A 52 7.99 12.67 4.87
CA LEU A 52 7.59 11.29 5.18
C LEU A 52 8.14 10.85 6.54
N ALA A 53 9.39 11.20 6.85
CA ALA A 53 9.97 10.86 8.15
C ALA A 53 9.19 11.51 9.29
N ALA A 54 8.81 12.78 9.12
CA ALA A 54 8.01 13.46 10.12
C ALA A 54 6.61 12.84 10.24
N ARG A 55 5.97 12.57 9.11
CA ARG A 55 4.61 12.03 9.12
C ARG A 55 4.53 10.63 9.74
N LEU A 56 5.48 9.77 9.42
CA LEU A 56 5.51 8.41 9.96
C LEU A 56 6.20 8.33 11.32
N GLU A 57 6.81 9.43 11.77
CA GLU A 57 7.58 9.48 13.01
C GLU A 57 8.67 8.43 13.06
N VAL A 58 9.41 8.32 11.97
CA VAL A 58 10.58 7.46 11.86
C VAL A 58 11.76 8.28 11.36
N SER A 59 12.95 7.71 11.44
CA SER A 59 14.15 8.39 11.01
C SER A 59 14.22 8.52 9.49
N LYS A 60 14.98 9.52 9.00
CA LYS A 60 15.23 9.66 7.57
C LYS A 60 15.88 8.42 6.96
N PRO A 61 16.89 7.79 7.61
CA PRO A 61 17.43 6.53 7.08
C PRO A 61 16.37 5.42 6.95
N ALA A 62 15.41 5.34 7.87
CA ALA A 62 14.34 4.35 7.77
C ALA A 62 13.46 4.62 6.55
N ILE A 63 13.14 5.89 6.27
CA ILE A 63 12.41 6.26 5.07
C ILE A 63 13.22 5.94 3.81
N THR A 64 14.51 6.27 3.81
CA THR A 64 15.38 5.99 2.66
C THR A 64 15.40 4.48 2.35
N ARG A 65 15.49 3.63 3.38
CA ARG A 65 15.45 2.18 3.17
C ARG A 65 14.12 1.72 2.58
N SER A 66 13.01 2.30 3.06
CA SER A 66 11.69 1.99 2.50
C SER A 66 11.59 2.41 1.03
N LEU A 67 12.10 3.61 0.71
CA LEU A 67 12.11 4.12 -0.66
C LEU A 67 13.00 3.27 -1.56
N ASP A 68 14.15 2.82 -1.06
CA ASP A 68 15.03 1.92 -1.83
C ASP A 68 14.25 0.67 -2.26
N ARG A 69 13.53 0.07 -1.33
CA ARG A 69 12.76 -1.13 -1.62
C ARG A 69 11.62 -0.85 -2.61
N LEU A 70 10.90 0.25 -2.40
CA LEU A 70 9.82 0.63 -3.30
C LEU A 70 10.34 0.94 -4.71
N ALA A 71 11.52 1.54 -4.83
CA ALA A 71 12.15 1.80 -6.12
C ALA A 71 12.57 0.51 -6.81
N GLU A 72 13.02 -0.50 -6.06
CA GLU A 72 13.34 -1.81 -6.64
C GLU A 72 12.12 -2.43 -7.33
N PHE A 73 10.93 -2.20 -6.80
CA PHE A 73 9.68 -2.65 -7.40
C PHE A 73 9.12 -1.67 -8.42
N ASP A 74 9.85 -0.59 -8.72
CA ASP A 74 9.43 0.47 -9.63
C ASP A 74 8.13 1.16 -9.20
N LEU A 75 7.84 1.17 -7.90
CA LEU A 75 6.62 1.79 -7.39
C LEU A 75 6.79 3.29 -7.16
N ILE A 76 8.01 3.77 -7.05
CA ILE A 76 8.31 5.21 -6.94
C ILE A 76 9.65 5.49 -7.61
N LYS A 77 9.88 6.77 -7.90
CA LYS A 77 11.18 7.32 -8.30
C LYS A 77 11.52 8.46 -7.37
N ARG A 78 12.81 8.75 -7.26
CA ARG A 78 13.29 9.87 -6.47
C ARG A 78 13.96 10.89 -7.37
N LYS A 79 13.74 12.16 -7.06
CA LYS A 79 14.33 13.26 -7.80
C LYS A 79 14.74 14.35 -6.84
N THR A 80 15.95 14.91 -7.02
CA THR A 80 16.35 16.09 -6.26
C THR A 80 15.43 17.25 -6.63
N ASP A 81 14.95 17.99 -5.60
CA ASP A 81 14.09 19.13 -5.83
C ASP A 81 14.91 20.24 -6.50
N PRO A 82 14.53 20.69 -7.71
CA PRO A 82 15.28 21.76 -8.38
C PRO A 82 15.27 23.10 -7.61
N LEU A 83 14.28 23.28 -6.74
CA LEU A 83 14.17 24.52 -5.93
C LEU A 83 14.93 24.42 -4.62
N ASP A 84 15.22 23.21 -4.14
CA ASP A 84 15.98 22.99 -2.91
C ASP A 84 16.75 21.67 -3.05
N ARG A 85 18.03 21.77 -3.39
CA ARG A 85 18.85 20.59 -3.66
C ARG A 85 19.07 19.68 -2.47
N ARG A 86 18.73 20.15 -1.26
CA ARG A 86 18.80 19.33 -0.06
C ARG A 86 17.55 18.47 0.13
N SER A 87 16.53 18.68 -0.71
CA SER A 87 15.26 17.97 -0.63
C SER A 87 15.17 16.95 -1.73
N VAL A 88 14.66 15.76 -1.39
CA VAL A 88 14.40 14.69 -2.35
C VAL A 88 12.89 14.53 -2.49
N LEU A 89 12.42 14.74 -3.72
CA LEU A 89 11.01 14.58 -4.06
C LEU A 89 10.74 13.14 -4.52
N ILE A 90 9.59 12.62 -4.11
CA ILE A 90 9.17 11.28 -4.50
C ILE A 90 8.18 11.42 -5.67
N GLN A 91 8.47 10.74 -6.76
CA GLN A 91 7.66 10.78 -7.96
C GLN A 91 6.88 9.47 -8.12
N ARG A 92 5.66 9.60 -8.65
CA ARG A 92 4.83 8.45 -8.99
C ARG A 92 5.30 7.83 -10.28
N THR A 93 5.04 6.53 -10.45
CA THR A 93 5.38 5.77 -11.65
C THR A 93 4.14 5.10 -12.22
N PRO A 94 4.15 4.70 -13.49
CA PRO A 94 3.05 3.91 -14.04
C PRO A 94 2.82 2.60 -13.28
N ALA A 95 3.89 1.94 -12.85
CA ALA A 95 3.76 0.71 -12.06
C ALA A 95 3.12 0.98 -10.70
N GLY A 96 3.46 2.10 -10.05
CA GLY A 96 2.86 2.48 -8.78
C GLY A 96 1.39 2.83 -8.94
N LEU A 97 1.02 3.53 -10.01
CA LEU A 97 -0.38 3.83 -10.30
C LEU A 97 -1.18 2.54 -10.50
N ALA A 98 -0.60 1.57 -11.20
CA ALA A 98 -1.24 0.28 -11.41
C ALA A 98 -1.41 -0.47 -10.08
N TYR A 99 -0.41 -0.42 -9.21
CA TYR A 99 -0.47 -1.03 -7.89
C TYR A 99 -1.65 -0.45 -7.09
N LEU A 100 -1.80 0.87 -7.09
CA LEU A 100 -2.90 1.53 -6.39
C LEU A 100 -4.25 1.19 -6.98
N ARG A 101 -4.34 1.11 -8.31
CA ARG A 101 -5.58 0.69 -8.98
C ARG A 101 -5.99 -0.70 -8.52
N ASP A 102 -5.04 -1.63 -8.48
CA ASP A 102 -5.30 -2.99 -8.05
C ASP A 102 -5.68 -3.06 -6.58
N LEU A 103 -5.01 -2.28 -5.73
CA LEU A 103 -5.35 -2.22 -4.32
C LEU A 103 -6.77 -1.69 -4.11
N ARG A 104 -7.18 -0.66 -4.85
CA ARG A 104 -8.56 -0.16 -4.76
C ARG A 104 -9.57 -1.23 -5.13
N ALA A 105 -9.29 -2.00 -6.17
CA ALA A 105 -10.17 -3.09 -6.58
C ALA A 105 -10.25 -4.18 -5.51
N ILE A 106 -9.12 -4.55 -4.93
CA ILE A 106 -9.07 -5.53 -3.84
C ILE A 106 -9.91 -5.06 -2.66
N MET A 107 -9.77 -3.80 -2.27
CA MET A 107 -10.51 -3.26 -1.15
C MET A 107 -12.01 -3.17 -1.42
N ARG A 108 -12.38 -2.78 -2.64
CA ARG A 108 -13.80 -2.78 -3.02
C ARG A 108 -14.41 -4.17 -2.95
N ASP A 109 -13.68 -5.18 -3.42
CA ASP A 109 -14.16 -6.56 -3.35
C ASP A 109 -14.28 -7.02 -1.91
N ALA A 110 -13.32 -6.68 -1.07
CA ALA A 110 -13.37 -7.01 0.35
C ALA A 110 -14.59 -6.34 1.04
N ALA A 111 -14.91 -5.12 0.64
CA ALA A 111 -16.04 -4.40 1.21
C ALA A 111 -17.40 -4.99 0.79
N ARG A 112 -17.46 -5.71 -0.33
CA ARG A 112 -18.70 -6.38 -0.77
C ARG A 112 -19.08 -7.56 0.10
N GLY A 113 -18.10 -8.17 0.79
CA GLY A 113 -18.33 -9.19 1.77
C GLY A 113 -18.43 -10.61 1.21
N PRO A 114 -18.94 -11.55 2.02
CA PRO A 114 -18.78 -13.00 1.78
C PRO A 114 -19.41 -13.55 0.53
N LYS A 115 -20.41 -12.90 -0.04
CA LYS A 115 -21.11 -13.43 -1.22
C LYS A 115 -20.20 -13.57 -2.43
N GLN A 116 -19.28 -12.63 -2.60
CA GLN A 116 -18.32 -12.65 -3.70
C GLN A 116 -17.22 -13.68 -3.47
N THR A 117 -16.80 -13.82 -2.22
CA THR A 117 -15.74 -14.75 -1.87
C THR A 117 -16.21 -16.21 -1.91
N ALA A 118 -17.50 -16.48 -1.69
CA ALA A 118 -18.02 -17.83 -1.71
C ALA A 118 -17.88 -18.48 -3.09
N ALA A 119 -18.08 -17.70 -4.15
CA ALA A 119 -17.99 -18.25 -5.52
C ALA A 119 -16.56 -18.60 -5.92
N SER A 120 -15.58 -17.88 -5.42
CA SER A 120 -14.17 -18.13 -5.69
C SER A 120 -13.51 -18.97 -4.61
N GLY A 121 -14.20 -19.21 -3.51
CA GLY A 121 -13.64 -19.88 -2.35
C GLY A 121 -13.19 -21.30 -2.63
N SER A 122 -13.94 -22.05 -3.44
CA SER A 122 -13.60 -23.42 -3.75
C SER A 122 -12.26 -23.53 -4.49
N ARG A 123 -12.01 -22.61 -5.41
CA ARG A 123 -10.72 -22.59 -6.12
C ARG A 123 -9.59 -22.15 -5.21
N GLY A 124 -9.86 -21.19 -4.36
CA GLY A 124 -8.88 -20.73 -3.40
C GLY A 124 -8.48 -21.81 -2.41
N GLN A 125 -9.45 -22.60 -1.97
CA GLN A 125 -9.18 -23.69 -1.07
C GLN A 125 -8.25 -24.74 -1.68
N LEU A 126 -8.45 -25.07 -2.95
CA LEU A 126 -7.59 -26.03 -3.63
C LEU A 126 -6.15 -25.57 -3.68
N ARG A 127 -5.92 -24.28 -3.84
CA ARG A 127 -4.58 -23.73 -3.82
C ARG A 127 -3.98 -23.70 -2.44
N ALA A 128 -4.78 -23.44 -1.41
CA ALA A 128 -4.31 -23.35 -0.05
C ALA A 128 -3.82 -24.69 0.49
N VAL A 129 -4.33 -25.78 -0.03
CA VAL A 129 -3.97 -27.13 0.43
C VAL A 129 -2.56 -27.53 0.00
N ARG A 130 -1.99 -26.89 -0.98
CA ARG A 130 -0.62 -27.20 -1.42
C ARG A 130 0.43 -26.74 -0.37
#